data_4b0c319087f4684d46fb8b280b69c4b4
#
_entry.id   4b0c319087f4684d46fb8b280b69c4b4
#
_cell.length_a   1.000
_cell.length_b   1.000
_cell.length_c   1.000
_cell.angle_alpha   90.00
_cell.angle_beta   90.00
_cell.angle_gamma   90.00
#
_symmetry.space_group_name_H-M   'P 1'
#
loop_
_entity.id
_entity.type
_entity.pdbx_description
1 polymer ?
#
loop_
_entity_poly.entity_id
_entity_poly.type
_entity_poly.pdbx_seq_one_letter_code
_entity_poly.pdbx_strand_id
1 'polypeptide(L)'
;AGILNVDSLLSLEGLRDSLRKIRVDDDGQARIDGLVTLGEMERHPGLCASHPLLPQVFTTLANPRVRNVAMIGGYLSHGDPHMDLPPVLSALNARVVAQSVRGAREIAVEQLYQGYYETALEADELITGLAIPRQPACAYYKKVTTRARHDWPTLGIAAAFDLDGGRIARARLFIGAATDRPLRLQQAESVLDGQAWSAELGRRAAQAAVDEATLVPDSHGSTAYKQALLLAHLPEVFEQALRAPQPAARQA
;
A
#
# COMPACT_ATOMS: atom_id res chain seq x y z
N ALA A 1 -5.62 15.60 -22.36
CA ALA A 1 -5.28 16.99 -22.15
C ALA A 1 -6.59 17.79 -22.03
N GLY A 2 -6.71 18.70 -21.03
CA GLY A 2 -7.89 19.54 -20.85
C GLY A 2 -8.94 19.05 -19.86
N ILE A 3 -8.61 18.07 -19.01
CA ILE A 3 -9.53 17.52 -18.00
C ILE A 3 -9.64 18.42 -16.76
N LEU A 4 -8.61 19.21 -16.47
CA LEU A 4 -8.59 20.14 -15.34
C LEU A 4 -8.37 21.57 -15.89
N ASN A 5 -9.37 22.44 -15.69
CA ASN A 5 -9.18 23.89 -15.79
C ASN A 5 -8.62 24.37 -14.44
N VAL A 6 -7.34 24.74 -14.42
CA VAL A 6 -6.69 25.28 -13.23
C VAL A 6 -6.42 26.78 -13.46
N ASP A 7 -6.86 27.62 -12.56
CA ASP A 7 -6.62 29.07 -12.62
C ASP A 7 -5.19 29.42 -12.19
N SER A 8 -4.58 28.58 -11.33
CA SER A 8 -3.25 28.81 -10.79
C SER A 8 -2.52 27.51 -10.51
N LEU A 9 -1.20 27.52 -10.69
CA LEU A 9 -0.29 26.45 -10.29
C LEU A 9 0.70 27.00 -9.25
N LEU A 10 0.78 26.33 -8.11
CA LEU A 10 1.75 26.66 -7.06
C LEU A 10 2.91 25.65 -7.11
N SER A 11 4.13 26.16 -7.32
CA SER A 11 5.33 25.32 -7.24
C SER A 11 5.69 25.02 -5.78
N LEU A 12 5.92 23.75 -5.47
CA LEU A 12 6.43 23.31 -4.16
C LEU A 12 7.96 23.22 -4.11
N GLU A 13 8.68 23.67 -5.16
CA GLU A 13 10.15 23.59 -5.23
C GLU A 13 10.83 24.34 -4.07
N GLY A 14 10.26 25.45 -3.61
CA GLY A 14 10.74 26.19 -2.45
C GLY A 14 10.68 25.44 -1.11
N LEU A 15 9.93 24.33 -1.04
CA LEU A 15 9.82 23.48 0.16
C LEU A 15 10.72 22.23 0.07
N ARG A 16 11.47 22.06 -0.99
CA ARG A 16 12.23 20.86 -1.29
C ARG A 16 13.23 20.50 -0.18
N ASP A 17 13.97 21.44 0.33
CA ASP A 17 14.97 21.18 1.37
C ASP A 17 14.36 20.78 2.72
N SER A 18 13.13 21.23 2.98
CA SER A 18 12.41 20.96 4.23
C SER A 18 11.56 19.69 4.19
N LEU A 19 11.08 19.26 3.01
CA LEU A 19 10.12 18.18 2.83
C LEU A 19 10.64 17.02 1.94
N ARG A 20 11.96 16.75 1.95
CA ARG A 20 12.55 15.70 1.09
C ARG A 20 13.57 14.82 1.83
N LYS A 21 13.21 14.38 3.03
CA LYS A 21 14.07 13.49 3.83
C LYS A 21 13.40 12.16 4.07
N ILE A 22 14.21 11.10 4.14
CA ILE A 22 13.82 9.77 4.62
C ILE A 22 14.60 9.52 5.91
N ARG A 23 13.91 9.16 6.97
CA ARG A 23 14.50 8.78 8.25
C ARG A 23 13.93 7.45 8.67
N VAL A 24 14.79 6.56 9.15
CA VAL A 24 14.40 5.29 9.76
C VAL A 24 15.01 5.32 11.15
N ASP A 25 14.17 5.14 12.17
CA ASP A 25 14.63 5.11 13.55
C ASP A 25 15.09 3.70 13.97
N ASP A 26 15.67 3.61 15.16
CA ASP A 26 16.22 2.36 15.71
C ASP A 26 15.15 1.29 15.94
N ASP A 27 13.89 1.69 16.11
CA ASP A 27 12.75 0.78 16.20
C ASP A 27 12.28 0.27 14.84
N GLY A 28 12.85 0.78 13.75
CA GLY A 28 12.53 0.41 12.38
C GLY A 28 11.29 1.12 11.83
N GLN A 29 10.78 2.16 12.48
CA GLN A 29 9.77 3.04 11.91
C GLN A 29 10.41 3.95 10.86
N ALA A 30 9.76 4.11 9.73
CA ALA A 30 10.19 5.04 8.68
C ALA A 30 9.33 6.30 8.68
N ARG A 31 9.98 7.46 8.51
CA ARG A 31 9.34 8.76 8.27
C ARG A 31 9.86 9.33 6.96
N ILE A 32 8.96 9.61 6.05
CA ILE A 32 9.25 10.00 4.68
C ILE A 32 8.53 11.31 4.41
N ASP A 33 9.28 12.34 4.06
CA ASP A 33 8.71 13.64 3.75
C ASP A 33 7.96 13.62 2.40
N GLY A 34 6.92 14.46 2.23
CA GLY A 34 5.97 14.41 1.11
C GLY A 34 6.56 14.64 -0.28
N LEU A 35 7.69 15.36 -0.38
CA LEU A 35 8.38 15.63 -1.66
C LEU A 35 9.48 14.60 -2.01
N VAL A 36 9.64 13.56 -1.22
CA VAL A 36 10.50 12.42 -1.56
C VAL A 36 9.92 11.70 -2.77
N THR A 37 10.75 11.42 -3.75
CA THR A 37 10.33 10.67 -4.95
C THR A 37 10.25 9.17 -4.67
N LEU A 38 9.39 8.47 -5.42
CA LEU A 38 9.31 7.01 -5.35
C LEU A 38 10.66 6.35 -5.67
N GLY A 39 11.44 6.96 -6.59
CA GLY A 39 12.77 6.48 -6.92
C GLY A 39 13.81 6.68 -5.80
N GLU A 40 13.66 7.69 -4.95
CA GLU A 40 14.47 7.85 -3.74
C GLU A 40 14.11 6.81 -2.69
N MET A 41 12.81 6.54 -2.49
CA MET A 41 12.34 5.48 -1.61
C MET A 41 12.88 4.10 -2.05
N GLU A 42 12.81 3.80 -3.36
CA GLU A 42 13.28 2.54 -3.95
C GLU A 42 14.77 2.29 -3.66
N ARG A 43 15.60 3.34 -3.63
CA ARG A 43 17.05 3.24 -3.48
C ARG A 43 17.57 3.52 -2.08
N HIS A 44 16.73 3.90 -1.13
CA HIS A 44 17.16 4.27 0.22
C HIS A 44 17.53 3.03 1.06
N PRO A 45 18.83 2.81 1.40
CA PRO A 45 19.26 1.56 2.01
C PRO A 45 18.55 1.24 3.34
N GLY A 46 18.42 2.23 4.22
CA GLY A 46 17.76 2.05 5.52
C GLY A 46 16.27 1.70 5.37
N LEU A 47 15.55 2.34 4.43
CA LEU A 47 14.15 2.02 4.16
C LEU A 47 13.99 0.62 3.58
N CYS A 48 14.85 0.21 2.65
CA CYS A 48 14.82 -1.12 2.06
C CYS A 48 15.13 -2.22 3.09
N ALA A 49 16.01 -1.95 4.04
CA ALA A 49 16.37 -2.90 5.10
C ALA A 49 15.25 -3.03 6.16
N SER A 50 14.61 -1.93 6.54
CA SER A 50 13.53 -1.92 7.53
C SER A 50 12.18 -2.36 6.97
N HIS A 51 11.94 -2.13 5.67
CA HIS A 51 10.70 -2.42 4.97
C HIS A 51 10.95 -3.16 3.66
N PRO A 52 11.40 -4.43 3.68
CA PRO A 52 11.76 -5.20 2.50
C PRO A 52 10.58 -5.44 1.52
N LEU A 53 9.34 -5.24 1.94
CA LEU A 53 8.18 -5.24 1.05
C LEU A 53 8.24 -4.10 0.03
N LEU A 54 8.70 -2.90 0.41
CA LEU A 54 8.70 -1.73 -0.48
C LEU A 54 9.55 -1.92 -1.75
N PRO A 55 10.83 -2.35 -1.67
CA PRO A 55 11.60 -2.63 -2.89
C PRO A 55 10.95 -3.70 -3.77
N GLN A 56 10.28 -4.71 -3.21
CA GLN A 56 9.52 -5.68 -3.99
C GLN A 56 8.40 -5.00 -4.80
N VAL A 57 7.63 -4.11 -4.18
CA VAL A 57 6.54 -3.36 -4.84
C VAL A 57 7.11 -2.47 -5.96
N PHE A 58 8.19 -1.75 -5.71
CA PHE A 58 8.81 -0.86 -6.71
C PHE A 58 9.29 -1.60 -7.96
N THR A 59 9.58 -2.89 -7.91
CA THR A 59 9.95 -3.68 -9.11
C THR A 59 8.82 -3.74 -10.15
N THR A 60 7.58 -3.51 -9.76
CA THR A 60 6.39 -3.58 -10.63
C THR A 60 5.61 -2.27 -10.71
N LEU A 61 5.88 -1.32 -9.79
CA LEU A 61 5.22 -0.03 -9.74
C LEU A 61 5.80 0.90 -10.80
N ALA A 62 5.02 1.25 -11.82
CA ALA A 62 5.38 2.16 -12.89
C ALA A 62 6.79 1.90 -13.49
N ASN A 63 7.26 2.74 -14.36
CA ASN A 63 8.64 2.68 -14.89
C ASN A 63 9.59 3.61 -14.12
N PRO A 64 10.91 3.43 -14.21
CA PRO A 64 11.89 4.24 -13.47
C PRO A 64 11.80 5.75 -13.75
N ARG A 65 11.40 6.15 -14.96
CA ARG A 65 11.24 7.58 -15.31
C ARG A 65 10.12 8.23 -14.51
N VAL A 66 9.00 7.53 -14.35
CA VAL A 66 7.88 7.98 -13.51
C VAL A 66 8.30 8.01 -12.05
N ARG A 67 8.93 6.93 -11.53
CA ARG A 67 9.36 6.89 -10.12
C ARG A 67 10.37 7.98 -9.76
N ASN A 68 11.22 8.40 -10.69
CA ASN A 68 12.20 9.47 -10.44
C ASN A 68 11.60 10.87 -10.30
N VAL A 69 10.36 11.08 -10.72
CA VAL A 69 9.68 12.39 -10.65
C VAL A 69 8.43 12.37 -9.77
N ALA A 70 7.76 11.24 -9.64
CA ALA A 70 6.56 11.11 -8.81
C ALA A 70 6.94 11.18 -7.33
N MET A 71 6.41 12.16 -6.62
CA MET A 71 6.61 12.39 -5.19
C MET A 71 5.54 11.64 -4.39
N ILE A 72 5.91 11.10 -3.22
CA ILE A 72 5.02 10.26 -2.41
C ILE A 72 3.75 11.01 -1.96
N GLY A 73 3.86 12.28 -1.58
CA GLY A 73 2.70 13.11 -1.20
C GLY A 73 1.70 13.24 -2.35
N GLY A 74 2.16 13.62 -3.54
CA GLY A 74 1.31 13.73 -4.74
C GLY A 74 0.77 12.38 -5.20
N TYR A 75 1.58 11.32 -5.10
CA TYR A 75 1.14 9.96 -5.41
C TYR A 75 -0.06 9.55 -4.54
N LEU A 76 0.04 9.73 -3.21
CA LEU A 76 -1.03 9.35 -2.28
C LEU A 76 -2.27 10.24 -2.39
N SER A 77 -2.12 11.53 -2.74
CA SER A 77 -3.24 12.46 -2.93
C SER A 77 -4.03 12.21 -4.22
N HIS A 78 -3.50 11.40 -5.14
CA HIS A 78 -4.13 11.17 -6.45
C HIS A 78 -5.48 10.44 -6.35
N GLY A 79 -5.61 9.48 -5.44
CA GLY A 79 -6.88 8.79 -5.17
C GLY A 79 -7.34 7.79 -6.23
N ASP A 80 -6.48 7.39 -7.18
CA ASP A 80 -6.83 6.35 -8.15
C ASP A 80 -6.83 4.98 -7.46
N PRO A 81 -7.93 4.20 -7.53
CA PRO A 81 -8.03 2.89 -6.89
C PRO A 81 -7.05 1.84 -7.43
N HIS A 82 -6.50 2.06 -8.64
CA HIS A 82 -5.54 1.13 -9.26
C HIS A 82 -4.09 1.34 -8.81
N MET A 83 -3.83 2.25 -7.87
CA MET A 83 -2.48 2.46 -7.34
C MET A 83 -2.01 1.28 -6.47
N ASP A 84 -0.72 0.93 -6.61
CA ASP A 84 -0.10 -0.19 -5.90
C ASP A 84 0.17 0.09 -4.41
N LEU A 85 0.67 1.30 -4.06
CA LEU A 85 1.08 1.61 -2.68
C LEU A 85 -0.07 1.74 -1.67
N PRO A 86 -1.27 2.24 -1.99
CA PRO A 86 -2.33 2.39 -1.00
C PRO A 86 -2.69 1.10 -0.25
N PRO A 87 -2.98 -0.05 -0.90
CA PRO A 87 -3.23 -1.30 -0.18
C PRO A 87 -1.99 -1.80 0.58
N VAL A 88 -0.78 -1.61 0.05
CA VAL A 88 0.49 -1.97 0.71
C VAL A 88 0.70 -1.17 1.99
N LEU A 89 0.58 0.15 1.91
CA LEU A 89 0.75 1.05 3.05
C LEU A 89 -0.35 0.86 4.10
N SER A 90 -1.58 0.54 3.66
CA SER A 90 -2.67 0.16 4.57
C SER A 90 -2.36 -1.13 5.31
N ALA A 91 -1.84 -2.17 4.64
CA ALA A 91 -1.41 -3.41 5.28
C ALA A 91 -0.27 -3.17 6.28
N LEU A 92 0.66 -2.26 5.98
CA LEU A 92 1.73 -1.83 6.88
C LEU A 92 1.28 -0.86 7.98
N ASN A 93 -0.03 -0.55 8.09
CA ASN A 93 -0.59 0.37 9.08
C ASN A 93 0.01 1.78 9.02
N ALA A 94 0.35 2.24 7.83
CA ALA A 94 0.97 3.54 7.61
C ALA A 94 -0.02 4.70 7.82
N ARG A 95 0.52 5.87 8.12
CA ARG A 95 -0.22 7.13 8.32
C ARG A 95 0.39 8.23 7.48
N VAL A 96 -0.44 9.08 6.87
CA VAL A 96 0.01 10.32 6.24
C VAL A 96 -0.13 11.47 7.21
N VAL A 97 0.73 12.48 7.05
CA VAL A 97 0.61 13.78 7.72
C VAL A 97 0.02 14.74 6.71
N ALA A 98 -1.22 15.16 6.94
CA ALA A 98 -1.88 16.21 6.18
C ALA A 98 -1.69 17.55 6.91
N GLN A 99 -1.26 18.59 6.20
CA GLN A 99 -0.94 19.88 6.75
C GLN A 99 -1.59 21.03 5.99
N SER A 100 -2.16 21.96 6.73
CA SER A 100 -2.68 23.25 6.23
C SER A 100 -2.22 24.39 7.13
N VAL A 101 -2.71 25.60 6.88
CA VAL A 101 -2.48 26.77 7.76
C VAL A 101 -3.11 26.61 9.14
N ARG A 102 -4.07 25.69 9.31
CA ARG A 102 -4.71 25.38 10.59
C ARG A 102 -3.89 24.43 11.47
N GLY A 103 -2.86 23.81 10.92
CA GLY A 103 -2.01 22.83 11.59
C GLY A 103 -1.85 21.55 10.80
N ALA A 104 -1.30 20.52 11.47
CA ALA A 104 -1.09 19.19 10.91
C ALA A 104 -1.96 18.17 11.62
N ARG A 105 -2.43 17.14 10.87
CA ARG A 105 -3.13 15.98 11.41
C ARG A 105 -2.63 14.70 10.76
N GLU A 106 -2.74 13.60 11.47
CA GLU A 106 -2.44 12.28 10.91
C GLU A 106 -3.72 11.58 10.44
N ILE A 107 -3.64 10.95 9.26
CA ILE A 107 -4.71 10.13 8.69
C ILE A 107 -4.13 8.75 8.42
N ALA A 108 -4.75 7.69 8.92
CA ALA A 108 -4.39 6.32 8.53
C ALA A 108 -4.59 6.14 7.02
N VAL A 109 -3.64 5.50 6.32
CA VAL A 109 -3.75 5.33 4.86
C VAL A 109 -5.02 4.55 4.48
N GLU A 110 -5.46 3.60 5.31
CA GLU A 110 -6.73 2.88 5.13
C GLU A 110 -7.98 3.79 5.20
N GLN A 111 -7.87 4.97 5.79
CA GLN A 111 -8.94 5.97 5.93
C GLN A 111 -8.76 7.16 4.98
N LEU A 112 -7.64 7.21 4.25
CA LEU A 112 -7.34 8.32 3.35
C LEU A 112 -8.26 8.34 2.13
N TYR A 113 -8.69 7.18 1.64
CA TYR A 113 -9.47 7.06 0.41
C TYR A 113 -10.96 6.89 0.71
N GLN A 114 -11.79 7.73 0.10
CA GLN A 114 -13.24 7.74 0.29
C GLN A 114 -13.99 7.16 -0.90
N GLY A 115 -13.37 7.12 -2.09
CA GLY A 115 -13.92 6.62 -3.33
C GLY A 115 -12.98 6.90 -4.50
N TYR A 116 -13.50 6.82 -5.72
CA TYR A 116 -12.74 7.10 -6.95
C TYR A 116 -12.25 8.55 -6.97
N TYR A 117 -10.91 8.74 -6.94
CA TYR A 117 -10.28 10.06 -6.91
C TYR A 117 -10.73 10.96 -5.76
N GLU A 118 -11.27 10.37 -4.70
CA GLU A 118 -11.70 11.07 -3.51
C GLU A 118 -10.85 10.67 -2.30
N THR A 119 -10.31 11.67 -1.62
CA THR A 119 -9.51 11.50 -0.41
C THR A 119 -10.14 12.26 0.76
N ALA A 120 -9.75 11.89 1.99
CA ALA A 120 -10.14 12.58 3.22
C ALA A 120 -9.37 13.90 3.45
N LEU A 121 -8.59 14.36 2.45
CA LEU A 121 -7.91 15.65 2.51
C LEU A 121 -8.90 16.79 2.33
N GLU A 122 -8.76 17.83 3.15
CA GLU A 122 -9.43 19.09 2.93
C GLU A 122 -8.79 19.82 1.73
N ALA A 123 -9.54 20.76 1.13
CA ALA A 123 -9.10 21.45 -0.09
C ALA A 123 -7.80 22.25 0.05
N ASP A 124 -7.43 22.61 1.27
CA ASP A 124 -6.23 23.38 1.60
C ASP A 124 -5.15 22.53 2.32
N GLU A 125 -5.30 21.21 2.34
CA GLU A 125 -4.33 20.28 2.92
C GLU A 125 -3.36 19.71 1.88
N LEU A 126 -2.10 19.59 2.28
CA LEU A 126 -1.05 18.89 1.54
C LEU A 126 -0.56 17.70 2.37
N ILE A 127 -0.27 16.58 1.74
CA ILE A 127 0.47 15.49 2.38
C ILE A 127 1.94 15.91 2.48
N THR A 128 2.38 16.24 3.69
CA THR A 128 3.74 16.67 3.98
C THR A 128 4.62 15.53 4.50
N GLY A 129 4.03 14.40 4.88
CA GLY A 129 4.77 13.26 5.40
C GLY A 129 4.00 11.95 5.33
N LEU A 130 4.75 10.86 5.39
CA LEU A 130 4.29 9.47 5.50
C LEU A 130 5.07 8.81 6.64
N ALA A 131 4.38 8.26 7.62
CA ALA A 131 4.93 7.43 8.68
C ALA A 131 4.55 5.97 8.44
N ILE A 132 5.54 5.08 8.41
CA ILE A 132 5.33 3.64 8.25
C ILE A 132 5.89 2.97 9.51
N PRO A 133 5.05 2.31 10.34
CA PRO A 133 5.53 1.52 11.45
C PRO A 133 6.49 0.43 10.98
N ARG A 134 7.28 -0.13 11.89
CA ARG A 134 8.12 -1.29 11.58
C ARG A 134 7.29 -2.34 10.84
N GLN A 135 7.83 -2.83 9.72
CA GLN A 135 7.18 -3.88 8.96
C GLN A 135 7.03 -5.16 9.80
N PRO A 136 5.86 -5.83 9.80
CA PRO A 136 5.69 -7.17 10.38
C PRO A 136 6.65 -8.19 9.78
N ALA A 137 6.88 -9.30 10.48
CA ALA A 137 7.83 -10.33 10.06
C ALA A 137 7.50 -10.94 8.69
N CYS A 138 6.22 -11.07 8.38
CA CYS A 138 5.73 -11.62 7.11
C CYS A 138 4.96 -10.53 6.38
N ALA A 139 5.38 -10.19 5.17
CA ALA A 139 4.64 -9.25 4.33
C ALA A 139 4.90 -9.54 2.84
N TYR A 140 3.86 -9.42 2.03
CA TYR A 140 3.95 -9.62 0.59
C TYR A 140 2.87 -8.83 -0.15
N TYR A 141 3.19 -8.40 -1.35
CA TYR A 141 2.25 -7.78 -2.28
C TYR A 141 2.24 -8.52 -3.62
N LYS A 142 1.05 -8.91 -4.05
CA LYS A 142 0.82 -9.48 -5.38
C LYS A 142 0.09 -8.48 -6.25
N LYS A 143 0.73 -8.09 -7.34
CA LYS A 143 0.12 -7.33 -8.42
C LYS A 143 -0.29 -8.28 -9.54
N VAL A 144 -1.56 -8.28 -9.89
CA VAL A 144 -2.10 -9.04 -11.02
C VAL A 144 -2.45 -8.06 -12.14
N THR A 145 -1.85 -8.23 -13.31
CA THR A 145 -2.05 -7.39 -14.50
C THR A 145 -2.52 -8.23 -15.68
N THR A 146 -3.21 -7.62 -16.62
CA THR A 146 -3.70 -8.32 -17.84
C THR A 146 -2.68 -8.33 -18.99
N ARG A 147 -1.66 -7.47 -18.95
CA ARG A 147 -0.69 -7.28 -20.03
C ARG A 147 0.73 -7.22 -19.51
N ALA A 148 1.29 -6.03 -19.37
CA ALA A 148 2.67 -5.83 -18.95
C ALA A 148 2.80 -5.69 -17.42
N ARG A 149 3.97 -6.06 -16.91
CA ARG A 149 4.28 -6.05 -15.47
C ARG A 149 4.10 -4.67 -14.80
N HIS A 150 4.31 -3.59 -15.57
CA HIS A 150 4.22 -2.21 -15.07
C HIS A 150 2.89 -1.52 -15.37
N ASP A 151 1.93 -2.25 -15.97
CA ASP A 151 0.58 -1.73 -16.21
C ASP A 151 -0.20 -1.58 -14.91
N TRP A 152 -1.34 -0.90 -14.99
CA TRP A 152 -2.30 -0.84 -13.92
C TRP A 152 -2.79 -2.23 -13.54
N PRO A 153 -2.89 -2.55 -12.24
CA PRO A 153 -3.38 -3.85 -11.81
C PRO A 153 -4.88 -4.04 -12.09
N THR A 154 -5.26 -5.27 -12.36
CA THR A 154 -6.65 -5.74 -12.27
C THR A 154 -7.02 -6.00 -10.82
N LEU A 155 -6.03 -6.48 -10.04
CA LEU A 155 -6.15 -6.78 -8.62
C LEU A 155 -4.77 -6.61 -7.97
N GLY A 156 -4.71 -5.90 -6.86
CA GLY A 156 -3.59 -5.87 -5.94
C GLY A 156 -3.99 -6.56 -4.64
N ILE A 157 -3.15 -7.45 -4.09
CA ILE A 157 -3.37 -8.09 -2.79
C ILE A 157 -2.16 -7.84 -1.92
N ALA A 158 -2.34 -7.14 -0.80
CA ALA A 158 -1.31 -6.87 0.19
C ALA A 158 -1.63 -7.59 1.50
N ALA A 159 -0.69 -8.37 2.01
CA ALA A 159 -0.79 -9.02 3.32
C ALA A 159 0.43 -8.66 4.17
N ALA A 160 0.19 -8.37 5.45
CA ALA A 160 1.23 -8.17 6.46
C ALA A 160 0.77 -8.79 7.78
N PHE A 161 1.60 -9.62 8.42
CA PHE A 161 1.28 -10.32 9.66
C PHE A 161 2.54 -10.73 10.42
N ASP A 162 2.37 -11.03 11.68
CA ASP A 162 3.41 -11.66 12.50
C ASP A 162 3.09 -13.13 12.76
N LEU A 163 4.06 -13.86 13.29
CA LEU A 163 3.88 -15.22 13.76
C LEU A 163 4.09 -15.26 15.28
N ASP A 164 3.12 -15.83 16.00
CA ASP A 164 3.22 -16.13 17.41
C ASP A 164 3.14 -17.65 17.59
N GLY A 165 4.24 -18.27 18.04
CA GLY A 165 4.34 -19.72 18.15
C GLY A 165 4.06 -20.48 16.85
N GLY A 166 4.40 -19.90 15.69
CA GLY A 166 4.12 -20.46 14.36
C GLY A 166 2.67 -20.27 13.87
N ARG A 167 1.87 -19.50 14.58
CA ARG A 167 0.49 -19.14 14.23
C ARG A 167 0.43 -17.71 13.74
N ILE A 168 -0.44 -17.46 12.77
CA ILE A 168 -0.66 -16.11 12.21
C ILE A 168 -1.26 -15.21 13.30
N ALA A 169 -0.66 -14.05 13.49
CA ALA A 169 -1.10 -13.04 14.44
C ALA A 169 -1.12 -11.66 13.82
N ARG A 170 -2.09 -10.83 14.22
CA ARG A 170 -2.22 -9.43 13.77
C ARG A 170 -2.24 -9.27 12.25
N ALA A 171 -2.86 -10.20 11.54
CA ALA A 171 -2.96 -10.12 10.08
C ALA A 171 -3.70 -8.85 9.63
N ARG A 172 -3.13 -8.18 8.64
CA ARG A 172 -3.75 -7.09 7.89
C ARG A 172 -3.75 -7.45 6.42
N LEU A 173 -4.92 -7.56 5.85
CA LEU A 173 -5.13 -7.99 4.47
C LEU A 173 -5.93 -6.94 3.72
N PHE A 174 -5.36 -6.44 2.63
CA PHE A 174 -5.98 -5.41 1.81
C PHE A 174 -5.97 -5.81 0.35
N ILE A 175 -7.03 -5.40 -0.36
CA ILE A 175 -7.06 -5.44 -1.83
C ILE A 175 -7.18 -4.02 -2.39
N GLY A 176 -6.66 -3.82 -3.61
CA GLY A 176 -6.81 -2.62 -4.43
C GLY A 176 -7.10 -2.97 -5.88
N ALA A 177 -7.39 -1.98 -6.68
CA ALA A 177 -7.73 -2.06 -8.11
C ALA A 177 -9.03 -2.82 -8.44
N ALA A 178 -9.49 -3.67 -7.56
CA ALA A 178 -10.72 -4.43 -7.73
C ALA A 178 -11.93 -3.80 -7.03
N THR A 179 -11.73 -2.70 -6.32
CA THR A 179 -12.71 -1.95 -5.53
C THR A 179 -12.55 -0.46 -5.81
N ASP A 180 -13.47 0.38 -5.36
CA ASP A 180 -13.41 1.85 -5.53
C ASP A 180 -12.31 2.53 -4.71
N ARG A 181 -11.76 1.82 -3.73
CA ARG A 181 -10.68 2.25 -2.82
C ARG A 181 -9.99 1.01 -2.23
N PRO A 182 -8.83 1.14 -1.58
CA PRO A 182 -8.24 0.02 -0.85
C PRO A 182 -9.22 -0.54 0.18
N LEU A 183 -9.52 -1.84 0.10
CA LEU A 183 -10.49 -2.52 0.96
C LEU A 183 -9.77 -3.48 1.90
N ARG A 184 -10.03 -3.35 3.20
CA ARG A 184 -9.58 -4.31 4.21
C ARG A 184 -10.50 -5.53 4.26
N LEU A 185 -9.92 -6.71 4.31
CA LEU A 185 -10.64 -7.98 4.31
C LEU A 185 -10.70 -8.58 5.73
N GLN A 186 -11.54 -8.00 6.57
CA GLN A 186 -11.61 -8.33 8.00
C GLN A 186 -12.14 -9.74 8.30
N GLN A 187 -13.07 -10.26 7.48
CA GLN A 187 -13.55 -11.62 7.65
C GLN A 187 -12.45 -12.63 7.31
N ALA A 188 -11.71 -12.39 6.22
CA ALA A 188 -10.57 -13.22 5.88
C ALA A 188 -9.48 -13.16 6.97
N GLU A 189 -9.18 -11.98 7.54
CA GLU A 189 -8.27 -11.82 8.67
C GLU A 189 -8.71 -12.66 9.88
N SER A 190 -10.02 -12.65 10.18
CA SER A 190 -10.60 -13.41 11.30
C SER A 190 -10.49 -14.93 11.12
N VAL A 191 -10.56 -15.42 9.87
CA VAL A 191 -10.34 -16.84 9.55
C VAL A 191 -8.89 -17.25 9.81
N LEU A 192 -7.94 -16.33 9.63
CA LEU A 192 -6.50 -16.57 9.73
C LEU A 192 -5.97 -16.45 11.17
N ASP A 193 -6.58 -15.60 11.98
CA ASP A 193 -6.04 -15.24 13.30
C ASP A 193 -5.91 -16.45 14.23
N GLY A 194 -4.75 -16.57 14.87
CA GLY A 194 -4.41 -17.68 15.77
C GLY A 194 -4.23 -19.05 15.08
N GLN A 195 -4.28 -19.14 13.75
CA GLN A 195 -4.15 -20.40 13.01
C GLN A 195 -2.73 -20.62 12.48
N ALA A 196 -2.29 -21.89 12.47
CA ALA A 196 -1.10 -22.28 11.70
C ALA A 196 -1.45 -22.31 10.20
N TRP A 197 -0.53 -21.83 9.36
CA TRP A 197 -0.77 -21.83 7.93
C TRP A 197 -0.97 -23.24 7.36
N SER A 198 -1.96 -23.39 6.51
CA SER A 198 -2.19 -24.55 5.67
C SER A 198 -2.89 -24.15 4.37
N ALA A 199 -2.76 -24.98 3.33
CA ALA A 199 -3.45 -24.72 2.06
C ALA A 199 -4.99 -24.68 2.22
N GLU A 200 -5.54 -25.46 3.17
CA GLU A 200 -6.97 -25.44 3.50
C GLU A 200 -7.38 -24.11 4.14
N LEU A 201 -6.59 -23.64 5.09
CA LEU A 201 -6.81 -22.32 5.72
C LEU A 201 -6.77 -21.20 4.68
N GLY A 202 -5.82 -21.26 3.74
CA GLY A 202 -5.71 -20.29 2.64
C GLY A 202 -6.95 -20.29 1.74
N ARG A 203 -7.51 -21.44 1.41
CA ARG A 203 -8.78 -21.53 0.62
C ARG A 203 -9.96 -20.94 1.39
N ARG A 204 -10.08 -21.23 2.67
CA ARG A 204 -11.14 -20.67 3.54
C ARG A 204 -11.04 -19.14 3.66
N ALA A 205 -9.84 -18.62 3.85
CA ALA A 205 -9.61 -17.19 3.89
C ALA A 205 -9.92 -16.51 2.54
N ALA A 206 -9.56 -17.15 1.42
CA ALA A 206 -9.87 -16.64 0.09
C ALA A 206 -11.38 -16.62 -0.19
N GLN A 207 -12.12 -17.62 0.28
CA GLN A 207 -13.58 -17.64 0.17
C GLN A 207 -14.20 -16.51 1.02
N ALA A 208 -13.78 -16.36 2.28
CA ALA A 208 -14.23 -15.27 3.14
C ALA A 208 -13.93 -13.88 2.53
N ALA A 209 -12.76 -13.71 1.89
CA ALA A 209 -12.39 -12.49 1.19
C ALA A 209 -13.34 -12.17 0.02
N VAL A 210 -13.73 -13.17 -0.76
CA VAL A 210 -14.69 -12.98 -1.87
C VAL A 210 -16.08 -12.67 -1.35
N ASP A 211 -16.51 -13.32 -0.28
CA ASP A 211 -17.85 -13.15 0.29
C ASP A 211 -18.04 -11.74 0.90
N GLU A 212 -16.96 -11.13 1.44
CA GLU A 212 -17.02 -9.77 2.01
C GLU A 212 -16.71 -8.66 1.00
N ALA A 213 -15.97 -8.94 -0.08
CA ALA A 213 -15.49 -7.92 -1.00
C ALA A 213 -16.58 -7.44 -1.98
N THR A 214 -16.85 -6.14 -1.97
CA THR A 214 -17.65 -5.49 -3.03
C THR A 214 -16.76 -5.16 -4.23
N LEU A 215 -16.59 -6.14 -5.12
CA LEU A 215 -15.75 -6.00 -6.30
C LEU A 215 -16.46 -5.23 -7.42
N VAL A 216 -15.74 -4.28 -8.05
CA VAL A 216 -16.25 -3.39 -9.11
C VAL A 216 -15.67 -3.81 -10.46
N PRO A 217 -16.50 -4.01 -11.51
CA PRO A 217 -16.03 -4.27 -12.86
C PRO A 217 -15.46 -3.00 -13.48
N ASP A 218 -14.45 -3.15 -14.34
CA ASP A 218 -13.82 -2.08 -15.10
C ASP A 218 -13.24 -2.58 -16.44
N SER A 219 -12.41 -1.75 -17.11
CA SER A 219 -11.73 -2.13 -18.35
C SER A 219 -10.69 -3.25 -18.19
N HIS A 220 -10.31 -3.60 -16.94
CA HIS A 220 -9.33 -4.64 -16.62
C HIS A 220 -9.98 -5.99 -16.31
N GLY A 221 -11.30 -6.03 -16.06
CA GLY A 221 -12.01 -7.29 -15.83
C GLY A 221 -13.40 -7.14 -15.24
N SER A 222 -14.21 -8.20 -15.46
CA SER A 222 -15.53 -8.33 -14.84
C SER A 222 -15.40 -8.67 -13.35
N THR A 223 -16.47 -8.45 -12.58
CA THR A 223 -16.55 -8.88 -11.17
C THR A 223 -16.21 -10.36 -10.99
N ALA A 224 -16.79 -11.23 -11.82
CA ALA A 224 -16.52 -12.68 -11.77
C ALA A 224 -15.05 -13.03 -12.04
N TYR A 225 -14.40 -12.31 -12.96
CA TYR A 225 -12.97 -12.48 -13.21
C TYR A 225 -12.13 -12.05 -12.02
N LYS A 226 -12.43 -10.89 -11.42
CA LYS A 226 -11.73 -10.41 -10.22
C LYS A 226 -11.94 -11.32 -9.01
N GLN A 227 -13.13 -11.91 -8.85
CA GLN A 227 -13.39 -12.95 -7.84
C GLN A 227 -12.50 -14.19 -8.05
N ALA A 228 -12.44 -14.69 -9.28
CA ALA A 228 -11.59 -15.84 -9.61
C ALA A 228 -10.10 -15.55 -9.35
N LEU A 229 -9.62 -14.33 -9.66
CA LEU A 229 -8.27 -13.92 -9.34
C LEU A 229 -8.00 -13.87 -7.84
N LEU A 230 -8.94 -13.35 -7.04
CA LEU A 230 -8.81 -13.27 -5.58
C LEU A 230 -8.74 -14.67 -4.97
N LEU A 231 -9.62 -15.59 -5.39
CA LEU A 231 -9.60 -16.99 -4.95
C LEU A 231 -8.28 -17.70 -5.29
N ALA A 232 -7.75 -17.46 -6.49
CA ALA A 232 -6.53 -18.11 -6.96
C ALA A 232 -5.27 -17.56 -6.26
N HIS A 233 -5.18 -16.25 -6.07
CA HIS A 233 -3.93 -15.61 -5.68
C HIS A 233 -3.81 -15.31 -4.18
N LEU A 234 -4.90 -15.23 -3.42
CA LEU A 234 -4.79 -14.94 -1.99
C LEU A 234 -4.01 -16.01 -1.20
N PRO A 235 -4.22 -17.32 -1.41
CA PRO A 235 -3.37 -18.34 -0.77
C PRO A 235 -1.89 -18.21 -1.13
N GLU A 236 -1.58 -17.90 -2.40
CA GLU A 236 -0.21 -17.66 -2.86
C GLU A 236 0.45 -16.48 -2.12
N VAL A 237 -0.29 -15.40 -1.88
CA VAL A 237 0.21 -14.22 -1.15
C VAL A 237 0.70 -14.59 0.24
N PHE A 238 -0.04 -15.43 0.98
CA PHE A 238 0.37 -15.90 2.30
C PHE A 238 1.60 -16.81 2.25
N GLU A 239 1.66 -17.72 1.28
CA GLU A 239 2.83 -18.59 1.09
C GLU A 239 4.09 -17.78 0.77
N GLN A 240 3.97 -16.75 -0.06
CA GLN A 240 5.08 -15.88 -0.39
C GLN A 240 5.46 -14.98 0.79
N ALA A 241 4.49 -14.48 1.58
CA ALA A 241 4.75 -13.69 2.77
C ALA A 241 5.55 -14.47 3.83
N LEU A 242 5.25 -15.76 4.00
CA LEU A 242 5.99 -16.66 4.91
C LEU A 242 7.44 -16.90 4.47
N ARG A 243 7.74 -16.75 3.18
CA ARG A 243 9.09 -16.93 2.58
C ARG A 243 9.81 -15.61 2.35
N ALA A 244 9.11 -14.50 2.48
CA ALA A 244 9.66 -13.18 2.15
C ALA A 244 10.81 -12.80 3.09
N PRO A 245 11.73 -11.91 2.64
CA PRO A 245 12.76 -11.35 3.50
C PRO A 245 12.13 -10.64 4.70
N GLN A 246 12.64 -10.96 5.88
CA GLN A 246 12.21 -10.28 7.11
C GLN A 246 12.91 -8.92 7.25
N PRO A 247 12.29 -7.94 7.92
CA PRO A 247 12.93 -6.68 8.24
C PRO A 247 14.18 -6.90 9.10
N ALA A 248 15.18 -6.04 8.94
CA ALA A 248 16.41 -6.11 9.73
C ALA A 248 16.10 -6.18 11.24
N ALA A 249 16.85 -7.03 11.97
CA ALA A 249 16.71 -7.15 13.41
C ALA A 249 17.01 -5.80 14.09
N ARG A 250 16.37 -5.55 15.24
CA ARG A 250 16.75 -4.41 16.09
C ARG A 250 18.23 -4.48 16.39
N GLN A 251 18.94 -3.38 16.19
CA GLN A 251 20.27 -3.25 16.80
C GLN A 251 20.03 -3.06 18.30
N ALA A 252 20.52 -4.06 19.07
CA ALA A 252 20.39 -4.08 20.54
C ALA A 252 21.35 -3.05 21.17
#